data_cf08cbc811b9dbbbef38dee6d42066ab
#
_entry.id   cf08cbc811b9dbbbef38dee6d42066ab
#
_cell.length_a   1.000
_cell.length_b   1.000
_cell.length_c   1.000
_cell.angle_alpha   90.00
_cell.angle_beta   90.00
_cell.angle_gamma   90.00
#
_symmetry.space_group_name_H-M   'P 1'
#
loop_
_entity.id
_entity.type
_entity.pdbx_description
1 polymer ?
#
loop_
_entity_poly.entity_id
_entity_poly.type
_entity_poly.pdbx_seq_one_letter_code
_entity_poly.pdbx_strand_id
1 'polypeptide(L)'
;MQSQKIIGCHFFGKNLILKAQTWACYAFILISTSISFGQLGAEVRQVIVAQSADWSSTTAALQAYQRPSASSPWQAVFARSVPVLLGRGGLAWGRGSFQPPRNGIPMKVEKDWKAPAGVFQLGSLFGYAGAPPPGARWPYIRVGPWDAYIDDSQNPLYNRHVRVDPTNVPPWFEKQKMRLGDAAYKWMLEIRHNQNPAAPGYGSAIFFHVRRGPNTPSAGCTTMAVSDLENLIRWLDPRASPYYVLLPQADYATLRGPWRLP
;
A
#
# COMPACT_ATOMS: atom_id res chain seq x y z
N MET A 1 32.81 -42.30 85.27
CA MET A 1 34.27 -42.30 84.97
C MET A 1 34.57 -41.12 84.13
N GLN A 2 35.10 -40.10 84.73
CA GLN A 2 36.39 -39.49 84.47
C GLN A 2 36.47 -38.96 83.02
N SER A 3 36.82 -37.79 82.75
CA SER A 3 37.67 -36.76 83.40
C SER A 3 38.13 -35.80 82.25
N GLN A 4 38.15 -34.69 82.45
CA GLN A 4 38.97 -33.48 82.71
C GLN A 4 39.01 -32.58 81.44
N LYS A 5 38.60 -31.34 81.56
CA LYS A 5 39.35 -30.09 81.80
C LYS A 5 40.45 -29.82 80.78
N ILE A 6 40.43 -28.61 80.24
CA ILE A 6 41.30 -27.46 80.50
C ILE A 6 40.94 -26.36 79.45
N ILE A 7 40.48 -25.22 79.84
CA ILE A 7 40.97 -23.87 80.09
C ILE A 7 41.88 -23.30 78.95
N GLY A 8 41.56 -22.17 78.46
CA GLY A 8 42.45 -21.29 77.75
C GLY A 8 41.69 -20.14 77.03
N CYS A 9 41.51 -19.12 77.73
CA CYS A 9 41.70 -17.68 77.57
C CYS A 9 41.75 -17.06 76.20
N HIS A 10 40.87 -16.07 76.08
CA HIS A 10 41.07 -14.69 75.54
C HIS A 10 41.52 -14.47 74.09
N PHE A 11 40.77 -13.84 73.23
CA PHE A 11 41.03 -12.42 72.90
C PHE A 11 39.88 -11.78 72.16
N PHE A 12 39.58 -10.57 72.56
CA PHE A 12 38.63 -9.65 71.91
C PHE A 12 38.98 -9.38 70.46
N GLY A 13 37.98 -9.44 69.56
CA GLY A 13 38.08 -8.93 68.22
C GLY A 13 36.69 -8.50 67.73
N LYS A 14 36.37 -7.24 67.91
CA LYS A 14 35.15 -6.63 67.36
C LYS A 14 35.35 -6.56 65.84
N ASN A 15 34.70 -7.40 65.10
CA ASN A 15 34.58 -7.21 63.64
C ASN A 15 33.20 -6.64 63.31
N LEU A 16 33.19 -5.37 63.01
CA LEU A 16 32.10 -4.59 62.46
C LEU A 16 31.85 -5.07 61.01
N ILE A 17 30.82 -5.87 60.80
CA ILE A 17 30.41 -6.25 59.44
C ILE A 17 29.56 -5.10 58.88
N LEU A 18 30.19 -4.25 58.05
CA LEU A 18 29.50 -3.31 57.18
C LEU A 18 28.65 -4.11 56.15
N LYS A 19 27.35 -4.14 56.30
CA LYS A 19 26.44 -4.60 55.27
C LYS A 19 26.42 -3.54 54.18
N ALA A 20 27.17 -3.77 53.07
CA ALA A 20 27.00 -3.00 51.85
C ALA A 20 25.63 -3.33 51.23
N GLN A 21 24.69 -2.41 51.37
CA GLN A 21 23.44 -2.45 50.59
C GLN A 21 23.77 -2.02 49.16
N THR A 22 23.91 -2.99 48.26
CA THR A 22 23.94 -2.74 46.85
C THR A 22 22.56 -2.30 46.36
N TRP A 23 22.38 -1.01 46.13
CA TRP A 23 21.23 -0.47 45.41
C TRP A 23 21.37 -0.85 43.94
N ALA A 24 20.65 -1.88 43.47
CA ALA A 24 20.51 -2.18 42.06
C ALA A 24 19.60 -1.09 41.44
N CYS A 25 20.21 -0.10 40.80
CA CYS A 25 19.49 0.81 39.93
C CYS A 25 18.95 0.04 38.71
N TYR A 26 17.70 -0.36 38.77
CA TYR A 26 16.98 -0.81 37.57
C TYR A 26 16.72 0.41 36.70
N ALA A 27 17.60 0.62 35.70
CA ALA A 27 17.32 1.53 34.62
C ALA A 27 16.17 0.93 33.79
N PHE A 28 14.97 1.43 33.98
CA PHE A 28 13.86 1.18 33.06
C PHE A 28 14.20 1.85 31.73
N ILE A 29 14.74 1.07 30.79
CA ILE A 29 14.83 1.48 29.39
C ILE A 29 13.41 1.48 28.86
N LEU A 30 12.78 2.65 28.84
CA LEU A 30 11.57 2.89 28.08
C LEU A 30 11.91 2.70 26.60
N ILE A 31 11.74 1.48 26.09
CA ILE A 31 11.75 1.22 24.66
C ILE A 31 10.49 1.91 24.13
N SER A 32 10.63 3.16 23.68
CA SER A 32 9.63 3.82 22.87
C SER A 32 9.53 3.04 21.57
N THR A 33 8.58 2.13 21.48
CA THR A 33 8.19 1.53 20.21
C THR A 33 7.57 2.63 19.37
N SER A 34 8.41 3.35 18.63
CA SER A 34 7.96 4.23 17.58
C SER A 34 7.19 3.36 16.59
N ILE A 35 5.86 3.49 16.55
CA ILE A 35 5.06 2.92 15.47
C ILE A 35 5.53 3.63 14.21
N SER A 36 6.39 2.98 13.44
CA SER A 36 6.80 3.49 12.13
C SER A 36 5.60 3.37 11.20
N PHE A 37 4.93 4.47 10.96
CA PHE A 37 3.80 4.56 10.01
C PHE A 37 4.22 4.37 8.56
N GLY A 38 5.44 3.97 8.29
CA GLY A 38 6.03 3.92 6.96
C GLY A 38 6.32 5.33 6.42
N GLN A 39 7.24 5.41 5.48
CA GLN A 39 7.57 6.64 4.75
C GLN A 39 8.14 6.27 3.39
N LEU A 40 8.04 7.16 2.41
CA LEU A 40 8.66 6.93 1.10
C LEU A 40 10.17 6.85 1.24
N GLY A 41 10.75 5.77 0.71
CA GLY A 41 12.19 5.53 0.71
C GLY A 41 12.96 6.48 -0.22
N ALA A 42 14.28 6.43 -0.11
CA ALA A 42 15.18 7.25 -0.92
C ALA A 42 15.15 6.85 -2.41
N GLU A 43 14.85 5.58 -2.69
CA GLU A 43 14.74 5.02 -4.05
C GLU A 43 13.51 5.52 -4.81
N VAL A 44 12.48 6.03 -4.10
CA VAL A 44 11.25 6.53 -4.70
C VAL A 44 11.49 7.88 -5.35
N ARG A 45 11.39 7.92 -6.67
CA ARG A 45 11.61 9.12 -7.48
C ARG A 45 10.40 9.55 -8.29
N GLN A 46 9.35 8.74 -8.32
CA GLN A 46 8.07 9.05 -8.95
C GLN A 46 6.94 8.76 -7.99
N VAL A 47 5.98 9.70 -7.85
CA VAL A 47 4.77 9.52 -7.03
C VAL A 47 3.57 10.10 -7.77
N ILE A 48 2.52 9.33 -7.84
CA ILE A 48 1.20 9.75 -8.31
C ILE A 48 0.39 10.08 -7.07
N VAL A 49 -0.13 11.30 -6.95
CA VAL A 49 -0.98 11.74 -5.84
C VAL A 49 -2.36 12.10 -6.36
N ALA A 50 -3.39 11.42 -5.88
CA ALA A 50 -4.78 11.78 -6.08
C ALA A 50 -5.39 12.27 -4.76
N GLN A 51 -5.94 13.47 -4.76
CA GLN A 51 -6.57 14.08 -3.60
C GLN A 51 -8.07 14.25 -3.85
N SER A 52 -8.90 13.61 -3.02
CA SER A 52 -10.35 13.84 -2.99
C SER A 52 -10.69 14.95 -2.01
N ALA A 53 -11.89 15.53 -2.13
CA ALA A 53 -12.36 16.53 -1.15
C ALA A 53 -12.50 15.90 0.24
N ASP A 54 -13.11 14.73 0.31
CA ASP A 54 -13.40 13.99 1.54
C ASP A 54 -13.50 12.47 1.29
N TRP A 55 -13.88 11.70 2.32
CA TRP A 55 -14.02 10.25 2.29
C TRP A 55 -15.25 9.77 1.50
N SER A 56 -16.25 10.62 1.29
CA SER A 56 -17.46 10.31 0.51
C SER A 56 -17.33 10.62 -0.99
N SER A 57 -16.27 11.35 -1.36
CA SER A 57 -16.04 11.82 -2.72
C SER A 57 -15.84 10.70 -3.71
N THR A 58 -16.49 10.80 -4.85
CA THR A 58 -16.33 9.88 -6.00
C THR A 58 -15.38 10.42 -7.07
N THR A 59 -14.74 11.56 -6.79
CA THR A 59 -13.80 12.24 -7.68
C THR A 59 -12.55 12.65 -6.93
N ALA A 60 -11.43 12.81 -7.65
CA ALA A 60 -10.20 13.38 -7.11
C ALA A 60 -9.45 14.16 -8.20
N ALA A 61 -8.54 15.03 -7.74
CA ALA A 61 -7.55 15.69 -8.58
C ALA A 61 -6.22 14.90 -8.48
N LEU A 62 -5.74 14.36 -9.61
CA LEU A 62 -4.51 13.57 -9.67
C LEU A 62 -3.37 14.42 -10.22
N GLN A 63 -2.20 14.39 -9.56
CA GLN A 63 -0.95 14.98 -10.03
C GLN A 63 0.16 13.95 -9.95
N ALA A 64 1.04 13.95 -10.93
CA ALA A 64 2.26 13.17 -10.94
C ALA A 64 3.44 14.03 -10.48
N TYR A 65 4.31 13.46 -9.65
CA TYR A 65 5.49 14.12 -9.12
C TYR A 65 6.73 13.29 -9.37
N GLN A 66 7.84 13.98 -9.64
CA GLN A 66 9.15 13.35 -9.79
C GLN A 66 10.23 14.13 -9.06
N ARG A 67 11.33 13.44 -8.75
CA ARG A 67 12.56 14.04 -8.23
C ARG A 67 13.80 13.33 -8.80
N PRO A 68 14.90 14.05 -9.08
CA PRO A 68 16.14 13.42 -9.59
C PRO A 68 16.82 12.53 -8.53
N SER A 69 16.77 12.93 -7.24
CA SER A 69 17.38 12.21 -6.12
C SER A 69 16.52 12.30 -4.86
N ALA A 70 16.88 11.55 -3.82
CA ALA A 70 16.19 11.56 -2.54
C ALA A 70 16.20 12.93 -1.84
N SER A 71 17.25 13.70 -2.03
CA SER A 71 17.45 15.05 -1.45
C SER A 71 16.83 16.17 -2.29
N SER A 72 16.43 15.88 -3.53
CA SER A 72 15.81 16.87 -4.41
C SER A 72 14.35 17.12 -4.04
N PRO A 73 13.84 18.35 -4.18
CA PRO A 73 12.43 18.63 -4.01
C PRO A 73 11.59 17.91 -5.08
N TRP A 74 10.36 17.56 -4.72
CA TRP A 74 9.38 17.04 -5.65
C TRP A 74 8.94 18.12 -6.65
N GLN A 75 8.88 17.73 -7.93
CA GLN A 75 8.43 18.60 -9.01
C GLN A 75 7.17 18.01 -9.64
N ALA A 76 6.14 18.84 -9.82
CA ALA A 76 4.93 18.43 -10.55
C ALA A 76 5.26 18.19 -12.03
N VAL A 77 4.70 17.12 -12.58
CA VAL A 77 4.95 16.69 -13.97
C VAL A 77 3.90 17.24 -14.93
N PHE A 78 2.63 17.16 -14.53
CA PHE A 78 1.56 17.66 -15.39
C PHE A 78 1.33 19.15 -15.14
N ALA A 79 1.11 19.92 -16.20
CA ALA A 79 0.83 21.36 -16.12
C ALA A 79 -0.46 21.66 -15.32
N ARG A 80 -1.40 20.71 -15.32
CA ARG A 80 -2.65 20.75 -14.54
C ARG A 80 -2.95 19.38 -13.99
N SER A 81 -3.63 19.31 -12.85
CA SER A 81 -4.11 18.06 -12.29
C SER A 81 -5.11 17.39 -13.24
N VAL A 82 -5.05 16.07 -13.29
CA VAL A 82 -5.94 15.22 -14.07
C VAL A 82 -7.19 14.89 -13.25
N PRO A 83 -8.41 15.16 -13.75
CA PRO A 83 -9.63 14.77 -13.05
C PRO A 83 -9.82 13.25 -13.15
N VAL A 84 -9.94 12.58 -12.02
CA VAL A 84 -10.16 11.14 -11.93
C VAL A 84 -11.47 10.82 -11.22
N LEU A 85 -12.07 9.68 -11.57
CA LEU A 85 -13.22 9.13 -10.89
C LEU A 85 -12.78 7.97 -10.02
N LEU A 86 -13.42 7.84 -8.87
CA LEU A 86 -13.13 6.85 -7.84
C LEU A 86 -14.29 5.85 -7.70
N GLY A 87 -14.28 5.07 -6.64
CA GLY A 87 -15.36 4.18 -6.29
C GLY A 87 -16.67 4.93 -6.01
N ARG A 88 -17.81 4.40 -6.46
CA ARG A 88 -19.13 5.03 -6.23
C ARG A 88 -19.54 5.11 -4.76
N GLY A 89 -18.91 4.35 -3.88
CA GLY A 89 -19.06 4.40 -2.41
C GLY A 89 -18.09 5.36 -1.71
N GLY A 90 -17.32 6.17 -2.47
CA GLY A 90 -16.26 7.00 -1.91
C GLY A 90 -14.98 6.23 -1.61
N LEU A 91 -14.35 6.48 -0.46
CA LEU A 91 -13.08 5.91 -0.05
C LEU A 91 -13.21 5.09 1.24
N ALA A 92 -12.27 4.18 1.45
CA ALA A 92 -12.00 3.50 2.71
C ALA A 92 -10.50 3.24 2.81
N TRP A 93 -9.96 3.01 4.03
CA TRP A 93 -8.53 2.70 4.16
C TRP A 93 -8.17 1.41 3.43
N GLY A 94 -7.18 1.48 2.57
CA GLY A 94 -6.63 0.34 1.84
C GLY A 94 -5.53 -0.37 2.62
N ARG A 95 -5.28 -1.63 2.25
CA ARG A 95 -4.10 -2.39 2.67
C ARG A 95 -2.97 -2.10 1.67
N GLY A 96 -2.22 -1.07 1.93
CA GLY A 96 -1.10 -0.61 1.11
C GLY A 96 0.26 -0.81 1.78
N SER A 97 1.24 -0.03 1.34
CA SER A 97 2.62 -0.10 1.86
C SER A 97 2.77 0.55 3.23
N PHE A 98 1.86 1.44 3.62
CA PHE A 98 1.90 2.14 4.91
C PHE A 98 0.68 1.78 5.75
N GLN A 99 0.87 1.73 7.06
CA GLN A 99 -0.23 1.51 7.98
C GLN A 99 -1.12 2.75 8.05
N PRO A 100 -2.44 2.61 7.87
CA PRO A 100 -3.34 3.73 8.03
C PRO A 100 -3.43 4.19 9.50
N PRO A 101 -3.65 5.49 9.75
CA PRO A 101 -3.90 5.98 11.10
C PRO A 101 -5.22 5.43 11.65
N ARG A 102 -5.30 5.29 12.98
CA ARG A 102 -6.54 4.89 13.66
C ARG A 102 -7.43 6.12 13.87
N ASN A 103 -8.16 6.51 12.83
CA ASN A 103 -9.02 7.71 12.81
C ASN A 103 -10.53 7.41 12.70
N GLY A 104 -10.94 6.15 12.96
CA GLY A 104 -12.34 5.73 12.87
C GLY A 104 -12.85 5.42 11.47
N ILE A 105 -12.08 5.70 10.43
CA ILE A 105 -12.44 5.34 9.05
C ILE A 105 -12.22 3.83 8.85
N PRO A 106 -13.23 3.11 8.30
CA PRO A 106 -13.12 1.67 8.13
C PRO A 106 -12.10 1.28 7.06
N MET A 107 -11.60 0.06 7.17
CA MET A 107 -10.83 -0.58 6.10
C MET A 107 -11.77 -0.94 4.94
N LYS A 108 -11.22 -0.89 3.71
CA LYS A 108 -11.91 -1.39 2.53
C LYS A 108 -12.21 -2.87 2.67
N VAL A 109 -13.43 -3.24 2.25
CA VAL A 109 -13.87 -4.63 2.14
C VAL A 109 -14.38 -4.93 0.72
N GLU A 110 -14.52 -6.21 0.39
CA GLU A 110 -15.09 -6.60 -0.90
C GLU A 110 -16.51 -6.05 -1.07
N LYS A 111 -16.82 -5.61 -2.31
CA LYS A 111 -18.12 -5.10 -2.73
C LYS A 111 -18.63 -3.87 -1.98
N ASP A 112 -17.77 -3.15 -1.25
CA ASP A 112 -18.11 -1.86 -0.61
C ASP A 112 -18.18 -0.68 -1.59
N TRP A 113 -17.77 -0.91 -2.84
CA TRP A 113 -17.71 0.07 -3.93
C TRP A 113 -16.80 1.28 -3.63
N LYS A 114 -15.90 1.17 -2.67
CA LYS A 114 -15.00 2.24 -2.25
C LYS A 114 -13.62 2.08 -2.90
N ALA A 115 -13.00 3.21 -3.24
CA ALA A 115 -11.60 3.22 -3.65
C ALA A 115 -10.69 3.10 -2.41
N PRO A 116 -9.60 2.31 -2.46
CA PRO A 116 -8.67 2.20 -1.34
C PRO A 116 -7.85 3.48 -1.21
N ALA A 117 -7.95 4.16 -0.05
CA ALA A 117 -7.08 5.25 0.33
C ALA A 117 -5.79 4.72 0.97
N GLY A 118 -4.67 5.40 0.76
CA GLY A 118 -3.37 5.00 1.29
C GLY A 118 -2.23 5.20 0.30
N VAL A 119 -1.14 4.45 0.51
CA VAL A 119 0.08 4.47 -0.32
C VAL A 119 0.34 3.08 -0.89
N PHE A 120 0.43 2.98 -2.21
CA PHE A 120 0.47 1.71 -2.93
C PHE A 120 1.62 1.68 -3.94
N GLN A 121 2.30 0.56 -4.04
CA GLN A 121 3.14 0.26 -5.20
C GLN A 121 2.26 0.02 -6.43
N LEU A 122 2.87 0.16 -7.61
CA LEU A 122 2.24 -0.23 -8.87
C LEU A 122 2.64 -1.65 -9.27
N GLY A 123 1.70 -2.38 -9.83
CA GLY A 123 1.92 -3.72 -10.35
C GLY A 123 2.04 -3.75 -11.87
N SER A 124 1.57 -4.81 -12.49
CA SER A 124 1.65 -4.98 -13.93
C SER A 124 0.70 -4.04 -14.68
N LEU A 125 1.12 -3.63 -15.87
CA LEU A 125 0.22 -3.02 -16.86
C LEU A 125 -0.39 -4.13 -17.70
N PHE A 126 -1.70 -4.27 -17.63
CA PHE A 126 -2.48 -5.19 -18.44
C PHE A 126 -3.22 -4.47 -19.55
N GLY A 127 -3.59 -5.19 -20.60
CA GLY A 127 -4.46 -4.70 -21.65
C GLY A 127 -4.61 -5.72 -22.76
N TYR A 128 -5.63 -5.55 -23.61
CA TYR A 128 -5.86 -6.44 -24.75
C TYR A 128 -5.28 -5.92 -26.07
N ALA A 129 -4.73 -4.70 -26.10
CA ALA A 129 -4.03 -4.18 -27.25
C ALA A 129 -2.75 -4.99 -27.56
N GLY A 130 -2.34 -5.04 -28.81
CA GLY A 130 -1.17 -5.81 -29.25
C GLY A 130 0.14 -5.38 -28.60
N ALA A 131 0.25 -4.08 -28.19
CA ALA A 131 1.39 -3.48 -27.53
C ALA A 131 0.92 -2.39 -26.54
N PRO A 132 1.75 -2.01 -25.54
CA PRO A 132 1.45 -0.87 -24.67
C PRO A 132 1.44 0.45 -25.46
N PRO A 133 1.00 1.57 -24.85
CA PRO A 133 1.08 2.88 -25.49
C PRO A 133 2.52 3.16 -25.98
N PRO A 134 2.70 3.69 -27.20
CA PRO A 134 4.04 3.99 -27.73
C PRO A 134 4.84 4.88 -26.77
N GLY A 135 6.10 4.50 -26.48
CA GLY A 135 6.97 5.18 -25.53
C GLY A 135 6.81 4.74 -24.06
N ALA A 136 5.88 3.85 -23.76
CA ALA A 136 5.76 3.26 -22.43
C ALA A 136 6.96 2.36 -22.10
N ARG A 137 7.50 2.50 -20.88
CA ARG A 137 8.61 1.67 -20.35
C ARG A 137 8.13 0.66 -19.33
N TRP A 138 6.84 0.73 -18.92
CA TRP A 138 6.28 -0.13 -17.90
C TRP A 138 6.06 -1.54 -18.44
N PRO A 139 6.37 -2.60 -17.65
CA PRO A 139 6.15 -3.98 -18.06
C PRO A 139 4.68 -4.23 -18.42
N TYR A 140 4.44 -4.74 -19.63
CA TYR A 140 3.12 -4.95 -20.19
C TYR A 140 2.81 -6.44 -20.35
N ILE A 141 1.64 -6.83 -19.88
CA ILE A 141 1.07 -8.16 -20.07
C ILE A 141 -0.15 -8.03 -20.98
N ARG A 142 -0.01 -8.53 -22.21
CA ARG A 142 -1.14 -8.66 -23.12
C ARG A 142 -2.07 -9.73 -22.58
N VAL A 143 -3.31 -9.35 -22.25
CA VAL A 143 -4.36 -10.28 -21.82
C VAL A 143 -5.02 -10.93 -23.02
N GLY A 144 -5.27 -12.22 -22.92
CA GLY A 144 -5.93 -13.06 -23.91
C GLY A 144 -7.18 -13.74 -23.35
N PRO A 145 -7.78 -14.66 -24.11
CA PRO A 145 -9.04 -15.31 -23.74
C PRO A 145 -8.95 -16.21 -22.50
N TRP A 146 -7.73 -16.54 -22.06
CA TRP A 146 -7.47 -17.45 -20.94
C TRP A 146 -6.88 -16.74 -19.71
N ASP A 147 -6.90 -15.42 -19.70
CA ASP A 147 -6.45 -14.63 -18.57
C ASP A 147 -7.62 -14.30 -17.62
N ALA A 148 -7.40 -14.47 -16.33
CA ALA A 148 -8.33 -14.14 -15.27
C ALA A 148 -7.68 -13.28 -14.20
N TYR A 149 -8.46 -12.45 -13.51
CA TYR A 149 -8.05 -11.77 -12.29
C TYR A 149 -9.05 -12.15 -11.19
N ILE A 150 -8.55 -12.77 -10.13
CA ILE A 150 -9.40 -13.46 -9.16
C ILE A 150 -9.87 -12.49 -8.08
N ASP A 151 -11.19 -12.21 -8.06
CA ASP A 151 -11.85 -11.38 -7.05
C ASP A 151 -12.75 -12.18 -6.08
N ASP A 152 -12.81 -13.50 -6.25
CA ASP A 152 -13.51 -14.40 -5.35
C ASP A 152 -12.67 -14.67 -4.10
N SER A 153 -13.12 -14.16 -2.96
CA SER A 153 -12.44 -14.29 -1.67
C SER A 153 -12.31 -15.74 -1.15
N GLN A 154 -13.06 -16.69 -1.71
CA GLN A 154 -12.95 -18.11 -1.38
C GLN A 154 -11.91 -18.84 -2.24
N ASN A 155 -11.42 -18.20 -3.30
CA ASN A 155 -10.43 -18.80 -4.17
C ASN A 155 -9.02 -18.62 -3.58
N PRO A 156 -8.18 -19.69 -3.51
CA PRO A 156 -6.81 -19.58 -2.99
C PRO A 156 -5.89 -18.66 -3.81
N LEU A 157 -6.28 -18.33 -5.05
CA LEU A 157 -5.58 -17.39 -5.92
C LEU A 157 -6.16 -15.96 -5.84
N TYR A 158 -6.92 -15.66 -4.78
CA TYR A 158 -7.55 -14.36 -4.57
C TYR A 158 -6.59 -13.19 -4.77
N ASN A 159 -7.07 -12.15 -5.45
CA ASN A 159 -6.37 -10.91 -5.77
C ASN A 159 -5.09 -11.12 -6.61
N ARG A 160 -5.13 -12.07 -7.55
CA ARG A 160 -4.03 -12.39 -8.46
C ARG A 160 -4.49 -12.50 -9.91
N HIS A 161 -3.61 -12.11 -10.81
CA HIS A 161 -3.71 -12.47 -12.23
C HIS A 161 -3.29 -13.93 -12.42
N VAL A 162 -4.05 -14.67 -13.22
CA VAL A 162 -3.81 -16.08 -13.55
C VAL A 162 -4.03 -16.29 -15.05
N ARG A 163 -3.14 -17.04 -15.69
CA ARG A 163 -3.38 -17.59 -17.02
C ARG A 163 -3.75 -19.05 -16.89
N VAL A 164 -4.94 -19.39 -17.37
CA VAL A 164 -5.50 -20.75 -17.28
C VAL A 164 -5.09 -21.56 -18.49
N ASP A 165 -4.79 -22.84 -18.26
CA ASP A 165 -4.57 -23.80 -19.33
C ASP A 165 -5.91 -24.12 -20.03
N PRO A 166 -6.04 -23.88 -21.35
CA PRO A 166 -7.26 -24.15 -22.10
C PRO A 166 -7.67 -25.63 -22.12
N THR A 167 -6.74 -26.53 -21.83
CA THR A 167 -7.03 -28.00 -21.74
C THR A 167 -7.55 -28.43 -20.37
N ASN A 168 -7.44 -27.55 -19.34
CA ASN A 168 -7.87 -27.83 -17.97
C ASN A 168 -8.49 -26.59 -17.32
N VAL A 169 -9.69 -26.21 -17.81
CA VAL A 169 -10.37 -24.96 -17.40
C VAL A 169 -11.08 -25.15 -16.06
N PRO A 170 -10.71 -24.40 -15.00
CA PRO A 170 -11.37 -24.51 -13.71
C PRO A 170 -12.82 -23.98 -13.75
N PRO A 171 -13.74 -24.51 -12.90
CA PRO A 171 -15.15 -24.09 -12.88
C PRO A 171 -15.38 -22.60 -12.58
N TRP A 172 -14.43 -21.95 -11.88
CA TRP A 172 -14.51 -20.53 -11.52
C TRP A 172 -14.14 -19.59 -12.68
N PHE A 173 -13.47 -20.08 -13.74
CA PHE A 173 -12.82 -19.26 -14.76
C PHE A 173 -13.79 -18.27 -15.45
N GLU A 174 -14.95 -18.73 -15.89
CA GLU A 174 -15.90 -17.88 -16.62
C GLU A 174 -16.37 -16.65 -15.81
N LYS A 175 -16.40 -16.75 -14.48
CA LYS A 175 -16.77 -15.66 -13.59
C LYS A 175 -15.61 -14.66 -13.33
N GLN A 176 -14.37 -15.13 -13.50
CA GLN A 176 -13.15 -14.40 -13.12
C GLN A 176 -12.33 -13.95 -14.33
N LYS A 177 -12.71 -14.35 -15.54
CA LYS A 177 -11.96 -14.03 -16.77
C LYS A 177 -11.91 -12.52 -17.03
N MET A 178 -10.76 -12.06 -17.49
CA MET A 178 -10.56 -10.66 -17.86
C MET A 178 -11.36 -10.34 -19.13
N ARG A 179 -11.99 -9.17 -19.14
CA ARG A 179 -12.87 -8.75 -20.25
C ARG A 179 -12.06 -8.20 -21.39
N LEU A 180 -12.10 -8.86 -22.53
CA LEU A 180 -11.51 -8.40 -23.78
C LEU A 180 -12.51 -7.52 -24.55
N GLY A 181 -11.99 -6.50 -25.26
CA GLY A 181 -12.80 -5.63 -26.10
C GLY A 181 -13.60 -4.56 -25.35
N ASP A 182 -13.63 -4.58 -24.03
CA ASP A 182 -14.23 -3.50 -23.24
C ASP A 182 -13.28 -2.28 -23.22
N ALA A 183 -13.71 -1.15 -23.79
CA ALA A 183 -12.87 0.04 -23.91
C ALA A 183 -12.33 0.54 -22.56
N ALA A 184 -13.06 0.32 -21.46
CA ALA A 184 -12.60 0.67 -20.12
C ALA A 184 -11.35 -0.11 -19.71
N TYR A 185 -11.17 -1.31 -20.23
CA TYR A 185 -10.05 -2.21 -19.90
C TYR A 185 -9.00 -2.32 -21.01
N LYS A 186 -9.01 -1.36 -21.96
CA LYS A 186 -7.94 -1.24 -22.97
C LYS A 186 -6.56 -1.20 -22.30
N TRP A 187 -6.46 -0.44 -21.20
CA TRP A 187 -5.30 -0.33 -20.33
C TRP A 187 -5.73 -0.46 -18.88
N MET A 188 -5.05 -1.33 -18.13
CA MET A 188 -5.27 -1.55 -16.69
C MET A 188 -3.92 -1.58 -15.99
N LEU A 189 -3.56 -0.50 -15.28
CA LEU A 189 -2.35 -0.46 -14.47
C LEU A 189 -2.72 -0.84 -13.04
N GLU A 190 -2.16 -1.94 -12.56
CA GLU A 190 -2.47 -2.49 -11.26
C GLU A 190 -2.01 -1.58 -10.12
N ILE A 191 -2.90 -1.30 -9.18
CA ILE A 191 -2.61 -0.67 -7.90
C ILE A 191 -2.52 -1.80 -6.87
N ARG A 192 -1.34 -2.02 -6.27
CA ARG A 192 -1.10 -3.12 -5.33
C ARG A 192 -1.77 -2.90 -3.99
N HIS A 193 -3.10 -2.86 -4.03
CA HIS A 193 -3.94 -2.89 -2.85
C HIS A 193 -4.16 -4.34 -2.39
N ASN A 194 -4.04 -4.58 -1.09
CA ASN A 194 -4.29 -5.88 -0.47
C ASN A 194 -3.48 -7.03 -1.12
N GLN A 195 -2.21 -6.79 -1.35
CA GLN A 195 -1.25 -7.79 -1.84
C GLN A 195 -0.11 -7.94 -0.83
N ASN A 196 0.56 -9.11 -0.85
CA ASN A 196 1.77 -9.42 -0.06
C ASN A 196 1.60 -9.41 1.47
N PRO A 197 0.80 -10.32 2.04
CA PRO A 197 -0.11 -11.27 1.42
C PRO A 197 -1.49 -10.67 1.19
N ALA A 198 -2.22 -11.18 0.19
CA ALA A 198 -3.62 -10.87 0.02
C ALA A 198 -4.43 -11.44 1.19
N ALA A 199 -5.26 -10.61 1.82
CA ALA A 199 -6.19 -11.02 2.84
C ALA A 199 -7.60 -11.13 2.23
N PRO A 200 -8.22 -12.32 2.21
CA PRO A 200 -9.55 -12.49 1.66
C PRO A 200 -10.57 -11.53 2.28
N GLY A 201 -11.43 -10.94 1.43
CA GLY A 201 -12.48 -10.04 1.87
C GLY A 201 -12.09 -8.56 2.04
N TYR A 202 -10.79 -8.21 1.93
CA TYR A 202 -10.33 -6.82 2.07
C TYR A 202 -10.20 -6.05 0.74
N GLY A 203 -10.87 -6.51 -0.30
CA GLY A 203 -10.87 -5.88 -1.62
C GLY A 203 -9.78 -6.42 -2.55
N SER A 204 -10.10 -6.47 -3.84
CA SER A 204 -9.28 -7.04 -4.90
C SER A 204 -9.44 -6.30 -6.21
N ALA A 205 -8.60 -6.63 -7.20
CA ALA A 205 -8.71 -6.17 -8.57
C ALA A 205 -8.80 -4.64 -8.71
N ILE A 206 -7.89 -3.91 -8.06
CA ILE A 206 -7.84 -2.44 -8.07
C ILE A 206 -6.82 -1.96 -9.12
N PHE A 207 -7.30 -1.11 -10.05
CA PHE A 207 -6.51 -0.63 -11.18
C PHE A 207 -6.70 0.87 -11.43
N PHE A 208 -5.74 1.47 -12.12
CA PHE A 208 -6.03 2.59 -13.01
C PHE A 208 -6.59 2.02 -14.32
N HIS A 209 -7.71 2.53 -14.79
CA HIS A 209 -8.25 2.16 -16.11
C HIS A 209 -9.03 3.31 -16.75
N VAL A 210 -9.42 3.14 -18.02
CA VAL A 210 -10.19 4.16 -18.74
C VAL A 210 -11.59 4.29 -18.15
N ARG A 211 -12.03 5.52 -17.90
CA ARG A 211 -13.39 5.77 -17.39
C ARG A 211 -14.46 5.41 -18.42
N ARG A 212 -15.58 4.87 -17.98
CA ARG A 212 -16.72 4.50 -18.84
C ARG A 212 -17.51 5.69 -19.35
N GLY A 213 -17.43 6.81 -18.65
CA GLY A 213 -18.10 8.06 -19.00
C GLY A 213 -17.59 9.20 -18.11
N PRO A 214 -17.90 10.45 -18.45
CA PRO A 214 -17.36 11.62 -17.76
C PRO A 214 -17.72 11.67 -16.27
N ASN A 215 -18.88 11.11 -15.89
CA ASN A 215 -19.43 11.14 -14.54
C ASN A 215 -19.81 9.74 -14.02
N THR A 216 -19.17 8.68 -14.53
CA THR A 216 -19.47 7.29 -14.14
C THR A 216 -18.41 6.76 -13.18
N PRO A 217 -18.63 6.79 -11.84
CA PRO A 217 -17.69 6.25 -10.85
C PRO A 217 -17.48 4.75 -11.03
N SER A 218 -16.37 4.24 -10.52
CA SER A 218 -15.98 2.84 -10.62
C SER A 218 -16.57 1.99 -9.47
N ALA A 219 -16.21 0.72 -9.45
CA ALA A 219 -16.46 -0.20 -8.33
C ALA A 219 -15.38 -0.13 -7.22
N GLY A 220 -14.39 0.77 -7.36
CA GLY A 220 -13.27 0.92 -6.43
C GLY A 220 -11.95 1.30 -7.12
N CYS A 221 -11.86 1.15 -8.43
CA CYS A 221 -10.70 1.57 -9.23
C CYS A 221 -10.60 3.09 -9.35
N THR A 222 -9.41 3.59 -9.72
CA THR A 222 -9.21 4.99 -10.10
C THR A 222 -9.26 5.10 -11.63
N THR A 223 -10.17 5.92 -12.17
CA THR A 223 -10.40 5.97 -13.63
C THR A 223 -10.25 7.36 -14.19
N MET A 224 -9.80 7.46 -15.45
CA MET A 224 -9.55 8.73 -16.11
C MET A 224 -9.78 8.61 -17.63
N ALA A 225 -9.67 9.72 -18.36
CA ALA A 225 -9.72 9.71 -19.80
C ALA A 225 -8.57 8.86 -20.39
N VAL A 226 -8.78 8.27 -21.55
CA VAL A 226 -7.78 7.39 -22.17
C VAL A 226 -6.45 8.10 -22.45
N SER A 227 -6.50 9.36 -22.90
CA SER A 227 -5.31 10.17 -23.15
C SER A 227 -4.50 10.43 -21.87
N ASP A 228 -5.18 10.70 -20.77
CA ASP A 228 -4.54 10.96 -19.47
C ASP A 228 -3.87 9.71 -18.94
N LEU A 229 -4.55 8.55 -19.03
CA LEU A 229 -3.99 7.27 -18.62
C LEU A 229 -2.77 6.89 -19.49
N GLU A 230 -2.83 7.08 -20.80
CA GLU A 230 -1.70 6.84 -21.69
C GLU A 230 -0.52 7.76 -21.38
N ASN A 231 -0.77 9.06 -21.10
CA ASN A 231 0.28 10.00 -20.66
C ASN A 231 0.92 9.57 -19.33
N LEU A 232 0.12 9.13 -18.39
CA LEU A 232 0.60 8.59 -17.11
C LEU A 232 1.48 7.36 -17.34
N ILE A 233 1.03 6.39 -18.15
CA ILE A 233 1.78 5.16 -18.48
C ILE A 233 3.12 5.49 -19.18
N ARG A 234 3.13 6.42 -20.12
CA ARG A 234 4.38 6.85 -20.81
C ARG A 234 5.41 7.48 -19.88
N TRP A 235 4.93 8.26 -18.89
CA TRP A 235 5.79 8.91 -17.92
C TRP A 235 6.42 7.93 -16.93
N LEU A 236 5.72 6.85 -16.56
CA LEU A 236 6.19 5.89 -15.58
C LEU A 236 7.49 5.20 -15.97
N ASP A 237 8.44 5.15 -15.04
CA ASP A 237 9.69 4.41 -15.17
C ASP A 237 9.81 3.43 -13.97
N PRO A 238 9.85 2.10 -14.19
CA PRO A 238 9.97 1.13 -13.12
C PRO A 238 11.24 1.31 -12.28
N ARG A 239 12.31 1.89 -12.87
CA ARG A 239 13.57 2.18 -12.16
C ARG A 239 13.45 3.34 -11.17
N ALA A 240 12.37 4.13 -11.24
CA ALA A 240 12.08 5.23 -10.34
C ALA A 240 11.25 4.81 -9.12
N SER A 241 10.97 3.51 -8.97
CA SER A 241 10.17 2.92 -7.88
C SER A 241 8.87 3.70 -7.62
N PRO A 242 7.97 3.85 -8.61
CA PRO A 242 6.80 4.71 -8.49
C PRO A 242 5.77 4.18 -7.48
N TYR A 243 5.15 5.14 -6.76
CA TYR A 243 4.04 4.87 -5.85
C TYR A 243 2.80 5.66 -6.24
N TYR A 244 1.64 5.12 -5.86
CA TYR A 244 0.36 5.80 -5.90
C TYR A 244 -0.11 6.15 -4.49
N VAL A 245 -0.58 7.38 -4.31
CA VAL A 245 -1.18 7.91 -3.07
C VAL A 245 -2.58 8.36 -3.40
N LEU A 246 -3.57 7.86 -2.65
CA LEU A 246 -4.95 8.36 -2.69
C LEU A 246 -5.36 8.73 -1.27
N LEU A 247 -5.65 9.99 -1.04
CA LEU A 247 -6.07 10.51 0.27
C LEU A 247 -7.08 11.66 0.09
N PRO A 248 -8.00 11.85 1.04
CA PRO A 248 -8.69 13.13 1.20
C PRO A 248 -7.70 14.26 1.49
N GLN A 249 -8.02 15.48 1.08
CA GLN A 249 -7.15 16.66 1.24
C GLN A 249 -6.70 16.88 2.69
N ALA A 250 -7.62 16.72 3.65
CA ALA A 250 -7.30 16.89 5.07
C ALA A 250 -6.31 15.85 5.58
N ASP A 251 -6.52 14.57 5.20
CA ASP A 251 -5.60 13.48 5.56
C ASP A 251 -4.25 13.63 4.86
N TYR A 252 -4.25 14.07 3.60
CA TYR A 252 -3.02 14.36 2.87
C TYR A 252 -2.20 15.46 3.56
N ALA A 253 -2.83 16.55 3.97
CA ALA A 253 -2.16 17.65 4.68
C ALA A 253 -1.50 17.17 5.98
N THR A 254 -2.17 16.29 6.72
CA THR A 254 -1.67 15.73 7.99
C THR A 254 -0.54 14.70 7.77
N LEU A 255 -0.69 13.83 6.76
CA LEU A 255 0.20 12.68 6.55
C LEU A 255 1.39 12.98 5.62
N ARG A 256 1.33 14.09 4.88
CA ARG A 256 2.37 14.48 3.93
C ARG A 256 3.77 14.50 4.54
N GLY A 257 3.92 15.16 5.69
CA GLY A 257 5.21 15.25 6.38
C GLY A 257 5.71 13.89 6.91
N PRO A 258 4.92 13.22 7.78
CA PRO A 258 5.29 11.90 8.33
C PRO A 258 5.58 10.85 7.26
N TRP A 259 4.85 10.83 6.16
CA TRP A 259 5.01 9.85 5.08
C TRP A 259 5.99 10.31 4.00
N ARG A 260 6.56 11.51 4.10
CA ARG A 260 7.49 12.13 3.13
C ARG A 260 6.91 12.19 1.72
N LEU A 261 5.64 12.52 1.61
CA LEU A 261 4.95 12.69 0.33
C LEU A 261 5.35 14.02 -0.34
N PRO A 262 5.09 14.15 -1.66
CA PRO A 262 5.27 15.39 -2.40
C PRO A 262 4.63 16.62 -1.79
#